data_b4b35ba213bb50dd825b959aa922444a
#
_entry.id   b4b35ba213bb50dd825b959aa922444a
#
_cell.length_a   1.000
_cell.length_b   1.000
_cell.length_c   1.000
_cell.angle_alpha   90.00
_cell.angle_beta   90.00
_cell.angle_gamma   90.00
#
_symmetry.space_group_name_H-M   'P 1'
#
loop_
_entity.id
_entity.type
_entity.pdbx_description
1 polymer ?
#
loop_
_entity_poly.entity_id
_entity_poly.type
_entity_poly.pdbx_seq_one_letter_code
_entity_poly.pdbx_strand_id
1 'polypeptide(L)'
;MAYRKLGRETRHRRSMLATLTKQLIENERIVTTETRAKEVRKSFDKMVTYGKKGTLVSRRLALAFLHNDKKAVDKVFNDFAVRYKDRNGGYTRIIKMTERKGDGALQVILELV
;
A
#
# COMPACT_ATOMS: atom_id res chain seq x y z
N MET A 1 5.10 18.86 2.87
CA MET A 1 4.97 17.81 1.86
C MET A 1 4.13 16.66 2.38
N ALA A 2 3.27 16.12 1.54
CA ALA A 2 2.37 15.04 1.92
C ALA A 2 3.11 13.73 2.19
N TYR A 3 4.22 13.49 1.51
CA TYR A 3 5.00 12.26 1.63
C TYR A 3 6.45 12.52 1.97
N ARG A 4 7.05 11.58 2.69
CA ARG A 4 8.50 11.61 2.95
C ARG A 4 9.24 11.26 1.67
N LYS A 5 10.39 11.88 1.46
CA LYS A 5 11.18 11.64 0.24
C LYS A 5 11.90 10.30 0.23
N LEU A 6 12.19 9.73 1.38
CA LEU A 6 12.85 8.43 1.50
C LEU A 6 14.21 8.37 0.77
N GLY A 7 14.88 9.53 0.62
CA GLY A 7 16.19 9.61 -0.02
C GLY A 7 16.18 9.40 -1.53
N ARG A 8 15.03 9.50 -2.18
CA ARG A 8 14.89 9.24 -3.62
C ARG A 8 14.18 10.38 -4.32
N GLU A 9 14.37 10.46 -5.66
CA GLU A 9 13.64 11.40 -6.49
C GLU A 9 12.15 11.10 -6.44
N THR A 10 11.33 12.12 -6.68
CA THR A 10 9.87 11.99 -6.59
C THR A 10 9.33 10.85 -7.47
N ARG A 11 9.81 10.77 -8.73
CA ARG A 11 9.37 9.72 -9.65
C ARG A 11 9.74 8.33 -9.13
N HIS A 12 10.99 8.17 -8.69
CA HIS A 12 11.50 6.90 -8.19
C HIS A 12 10.78 6.47 -6.91
N ARG A 13 10.54 7.44 -6.01
CA ARG A 13 9.80 7.18 -4.78
C ARG A 13 8.39 6.70 -5.08
N ARG A 14 7.72 7.36 -6.03
CA ARG A 14 6.35 6.98 -6.42
C ARG A 14 6.31 5.58 -6.99
N SER A 15 7.26 5.24 -7.85
CA SER A 15 7.37 3.92 -8.43
C SER A 15 7.62 2.85 -7.37
N MET A 16 8.49 3.15 -6.40
CA MET A 16 8.75 2.23 -5.29
C MET A 16 7.50 1.99 -4.45
N LEU A 17 6.76 3.06 -4.13
CA LEU A 17 5.53 2.93 -3.35
C LEU A 17 4.48 2.11 -4.09
N ALA A 18 4.35 2.31 -5.39
CA ALA A 18 3.43 1.54 -6.20
C ALA A 18 3.79 0.05 -6.19
N THR A 19 5.06 -0.27 -6.34
CA THR A 19 5.54 -1.65 -6.33
C THR A 19 5.25 -2.31 -4.98
N LEU A 20 5.56 -1.62 -3.87
CA LEU A 20 5.32 -2.16 -2.53
C LEU A 20 3.82 -2.32 -2.25
N THR A 21 3.01 -1.37 -2.72
CA THR A 21 1.56 -1.46 -2.56
C THR A 21 0.99 -2.65 -3.33
N LYS A 22 1.48 -2.90 -4.55
CA LYS A 22 1.09 -4.07 -5.34
C LYS A 22 1.45 -5.37 -4.62
N GLN A 23 2.64 -5.45 -4.04
CA GLN A 23 3.06 -6.62 -3.29
C GLN A 23 2.16 -6.86 -2.07
N LEU A 24 1.78 -5.79 -1.38
CA LEU A 24 0.87 -5.89 -0.25
C LEU A 24 -0.50 -6.38 -0.69
N ILE A 25 -1.02 -5.87 -1.81
CA ILE A 25 -2.30 -6.33 -2.36
C ILE A 25 -2.23 -7.81 -2.71
N GLU A 26 -1.18 -8.24 -3.36
CA GLU A 26 -1.03 -9.61 -3.84
C GLU A 26 -0.84 -10.61 -2.69
N ASN A 27 0.08 -10.32 -1.78
CA ASN A 27 0.48 -11.25 -0.73
C ASN A 27 -0.22 -11.00 0.61
N GLU A 28 -0.89 -9.87 0.77
CA GLU A 28 -1.58 -9.40 1.97
C GLU A 28 -0.66 -9.18 3.16
N ARG A 29 0.64 -9.32 2.98
CA ARG A 29 1.65 -8.94 3.97
C ARG A 29 2.99 -8.75 3.28
N ILE A 30 3.78 -7.82 3.80
CA ILE A 30 5.14 -7.57 3.32
C ILE A 30 6.05 -7.31 4.51
N VAL A 31 7.35 -7.56 4.31
CA VAL A 31 8.39 -7.20 5.28
C VAL A 31 9.17 -6.02 4.71
N THR A 32 9.26 -4.94 5.44
CA THR A 32 9.93 -3.73 4.97
C THR A 32 10.40 -2.91 6.17
N THR A 33 10.99 -1.74 5.92
CA THR A 33 11.38 -0.85 7.02
C THR A 33 10.14 -0.11 7.54
N GLU A 34 10.20 0.33 8.79
CA GLU A 34 9.08 1.05 9.40
C GLU A 34 8.69 2.30 8.61
N THR A 35 9.67 3.05 8.13
CA THR A 35 9.40 4.27 7.36
C THR A 35 8.62 3.98 6.08
N ARG A 36 9.06 2.95 5.35
CA ARG A 36 8.37 2.54 4.12
C ARG A 36 6.97 1.99 4.40
N ALA A 37 6.84 1.21 5.48
CA ALA A 37 5.55 0.67 5.87
C ALA A 37 4.52 1.76 6.11
N LYS A 38 4.92 2.84 6.78
CA LYS A 38 4.02 3.96 7.05
C LYS A 38 3.55 4.65 5.76
N GLU A 39 4.42 4.77 4.77
CA GLU A 39 4.05 5.36 3.49
C GLU A 39 3.16 4.41 2.67
N VAL A 40 3.48 3.11 2.67
CA VAL A 40 2.67 2.12 1.96
C VAL A 40 1.26 2.03 2.55
N ARG A 41 1.11 2.17 3.87
CA ARG A 41 -0.22 2.21 4.52
C ARG A 41 -1.11 3.27 3.91
N LYS A 42 -0.57 4.47 3.73
CA LYS A 42 -1.33 5.59 3.14
C LYS A 42 -1.78 5.26 1.73
N SER A 43 -0.89 4.70 0.92
CA SER A 43 -1.21 4.32 -0.44
C SER A 43 -2.25 3.20 -0.48
N PHE A 44 -2.12 2.21 0.38
CA PHE A 44 -3.06 1.10 0.44
C PHE A 44 -4.46 1.58 0.86
N ASP A 45 -4.54 2.41 1.89
CA ASP A 45 -5.81 2.97 2.35
C ASP A 45 -6.51 3.72 1.21
N LYS A 46 -5.73 4.46 0.42
CA LYS A 46 -6.27 5.20 -0.73
C LYS A 46 -6.82 4.23 -1.78
N MET A 47 -6.12 3.12 -2.04
CA MET A 47 -6.59 2.12 -2.98
C MET A 47 -7.91 1.49 -2.51
N VAL A 48 -8.02 1.15 -1.24
CA VAL A 48 -9.26 0.59 -0.69
C VAL A 48 -10.41 1.60 -0.81
N THR A 49 -10.13 2.87 -0.58
CA THR A 49 -11.14 3.93 -0.75
C THR A 49 -11.65 3.97 -2.20
N TYR A 50 -10.74 3.88 -3.17
CA TYR A 50 -11.15 3.81 -4.58
C TYR A 50 -12.02 2.58 -4.85
N GLY A 51 -11.64 1.43 -4.29
CA GLY A 51 -12.42 0.21 -4.44
C GLY A 51 -13.82 0.33 -3.88
N LYS A 52 -13.96 0.97 -2.73
CA LYS A 52 -15.26 1.19 -2.08
C LYS A 52 -16.15 2.11 -2.90
N LYS A 53 -15.57 3.14 -3.52
CA LYS A 53 -16.33 4.03 -4.40
C LYS A 53 -16.84 3.29 -5.63
N GLY A 54 -16.05 2.38 -6.16
CA GLY A 54 -16.45 1.51 -7.26
C GLY A 54 -16.79 2.21 -8.57
N THR A 55 -16.41 3.48 -8.73
CA THR A 55 -16.73 4.22 -9.96
C THR A 55 -15.67 3.97 -11.02
N LEU A 56 -16.02 4.28 -12.28
CA LEU A 56 -15.07 4.20 -13.38
C LEU A 56 -13.88 5.12 -13.17
N VAL A 57 -14.14 6.33 -12.66
CA VAL A 57 -13.08 7.30 -12.38
C VAL A 57 -12.12 6.75 -11.32
N SER A 58 -12.63 6.20 -10.22
CA SER A 58 -11.78 5.67 -9.16
C SER A 58 -10.98 4.47 -9.66
N ARG A 59 -11.56 3.62 -10.53
CA ARG A 59 -10.86 2.48 -11.11
C ARG A 59 -9.70 2.94 -11.99
N ARG A 60 -9.89 3.99 -12.78
CA ARG A 60 -8.83 4.56 -13.62
C ARG A 60 -7.69 5.12 -12.76
N LEU A 61 -8.02 5.80 -11.65
CA LEU A 61 -7.01 6.33 -10.75
C LEU A 61 -6.20 5.20 -10.09
N ALA A 62 -6.86 4.13 -9.68
CA ALA A 62 -6.18 2.97 -9.10
C ALA A 62 -5.26 2.31 -10.12
N LEU A 63 -5.72 2.12 -11.35
CA LEU A 63 -4.90 1.56 -12.43
C LEU A 63 -3.65 2.41 -12.68
N ALA A 64 -3.82 3.73 -12.72
CA ALA A 64 -2.70 4.64 -12.97
C ALA A 64 -1.64 4.51 -11.86
N PHE A 65 -2.06 4.43 -10.60
CA PHE A 65 -1.13 4.29 -9.50
C PHE A 65 -0.43 2.94 -9.49
N LEU A 66 -1.15 1.87 -9.82
CA LEU A 66 -0.64 0.49 -9.77
C LEU A 66 -0.02 0.03 -11.09
N HIS A 67 0.47 0.95 -11.90
CA HIS A 67 1.16 0.66 -13.16
C HIS A 67 0.32 -0.23 -14.10
N ASN A 68 -0.98 0.04 -14.16
CA ASN A 68 -1.93 -0.69 -15.02
C ASN A 68 -2.02 -2.20 -14.70
N ASP A 69 -1.72 -2.58 -13.47
CA ASP A 69 -1.86 -3.96 -13.04
C ASP A 69 -3.32 -4.30 -12.77
N LYS A 70 -3.96 -4.88 -13.77
CA LYS A 70 -5.39 -5.20 -13.71
C LYS A 70 -5.72 -6.20 -12.61
N LYS A 71 -4.85 -7.17 -12.36
CA LYS A 71 -5.08 -8.17 -11.33
C LYS A 71 -5.13 -7.53 -9.95
N ALA A 72 -4.19 -6.62 -9.66
CA ALA A 72 -4.17 -5.91 -8.39
C ALA A 72 -5.42 -5.06 -8.23
N VAL A 73 -5.82 -4.33 -9.27
CA VAL A 73 -7.00 -3.48 -9.23
C VAL A 73 -8.26 -4.32 -9.05
N ASP A 74 -8.37 -5.44 -9.76
CA ASP A 74 -9.53 -6.33 -9.62
C ASP A 74 -9.65 -6.85 -8.19
N LYS A 75 -8.53 -7.22 -7.56
CA LYS A 75 -8.54 -7.68 -6.17
C LYS A 75 -9.03 -6.58 -5.23
N VAL A 76 -8.57 -5.35 -5.43
CA VAL A 76 -9.01 -4.20 -4.63
C VAL A 76 -10.52 -3.98 -4.75
N PHE A 77 -11.03 -3.98 -5.98
CA PHE A 77 -12.44 -3.68 -6.23
C PHE A 77 -13.39 -4.83 -5.90
N ASN A 78 -12.95 -6.07 -6.08
CA ASN A 78 -13.81 -7.25 -5.89
C ASN A 78 -13.68 -7.89 -4.52
N ASP A 79 -12.47 -7.85 -3.92
CA ASP A 79 -12.21 -8.47 -2.62
C ASP A 79 -12.19 -7.43 -1.50
N PHE A 80 -11.28 -6.48 -1.56
CA PHE A 80 -11.07 -5.56 -0.44
C PHE A 80 -12.24 -4.62 -0.23
N ALA A 81 -12.90 -4.18 -1.30
CA ALA A 81 -14.06 -3.32 -1.17
C ALA A 81 -15.18 -4.01 -0.39
N VAL A 82 -15.32 -5.31 -0.56
CA VAL A 82 -16.29 -6.12 0.18
C VAL A 82 -15.79 -6.44 1.58
N ARG A 83 -14.54 -6.88 1.68
CA ARG A 83 -13.93 -7.28 2.96
C ARG A 83 -13.94 -6.14 3.98
N TYR A 84 -13.68 -4.92 3.53
CA TYR A 84 -13.57 -3.74 4.41
C TYR A 84 -14.75 -2.78 4.28
N LYS A 85 -15.87 -3.28 3.80
CA LYS A 85 -17.06 -2.46 3.58
C LYS A 85 -17.46 -1.64 4.81
N ASP A 86 -17.43 -2.25 5.98
CA ASP A 86 -17.87 -1.64 7.21
C ASP A 86 -16.75 -1.02 8.05
N ARG A 87 -15.53 -1.01 7.51
CA ARG A 87 -14.37 -0.46 8.21
C ARG A 87 -13.93 0.86 7.56
N ASN A 88 -13.78 1.89 8.36
CA ASN A 88 -13.41 3.23 7.88
C ASN A 88 -11.94 3.50 8.19
N GLY A 89 -11.04 3.01 7.31
CA GLY A 89 -9.61 3.17 7.50
C GLY A 89 -9.02 2.08 8.40
N GLY A 90 -7.73 2.16 8.65
CA GLY A 90 -7.04 1.18 9.48
C GLY A 90 -7.10 -0.23 8.94
N TYR A 91 -6.91 -0.37 7.63
CA TYR A 91 -7.01 -1.68 6.97
C TYR A 91 -5.77 -2.53 7.13
N THR A 92 -4.71 -1.95 7.67
CA THR A 92 -3.42 -2.63 7.84
C THR A 92 -2.92 -2.44 9.25
N ARG A 93 -2.00 -3.31 9.66
CA ARG A 93 -1.31 -3.18 10.94
C ARG A 93 0.17 -3.40 10.75
N ILE A 94 0.97 -2.78 11.60
CA ILE A 94 2.43 -2.89 11.59
C ILE A 94 2.85 -3.72 12.80
N ILE A 95 3.58 -4.80 12.53
CA ILE A 95 4.14 -5.65 13.59
C ILE A 95 5.65 -5.44 13.57
N LYS A 96 6.19 -4.96 14.68
CA LYS A 96 7.63 -4.71 14.77
C LYS A 96 8.39 -6.03 14.86
N MET A 97 9.50 -6.11 14.14
CA MET A 97 10.39 -7.25 14.19
C MET A 97 11.68 -6.86 14.94
N THR A 98 12.81 -6.88 14.26
CA THR A 98 14.10 -6.53 14.83
C THR A 98 14.78 -5.51 13.95
N GLU A 99 15.81 -4.85 14.50
CA GLU A 99 16.62 -3.95 13.71
C GLU A 99 17.41 -4.74 12.67
N ARG A 100 17.51 -4.17 11.46
CA ARG A 100 18.25 -4.79 10.39
C ARG A 100 19.75 -4.66 10.65
N LYS A 101 20.49 -5.74 10.39
CA LYS A 101 21.95 -5.71 10.54
C LYS A 101 22.55 -4.72 9.55
N GLY A 102 23.56 -4.00 9.99
CA GLY A 102 24.30 -3.07 9.16
C GLY A 102 23.88 -1.63 9.34
N ASP A 103 22.62 -1.28 9.11
CA ASP A 103 22.14 0.09 9.21
C ASP A 103 21.22 0.35 10.41
N GLY A 104 20.85 -0.68 11.14
CA GLY A 104 19.99 -0.53 12.31
C GLY A 104 18.55 -0.16 12.00
N ALA A 105 18.13 -0.19 10.74
CA ALA A 105 16.77 0.16 10.38
C ALA A 105 15.79 -0.87 10.97
N LEU A 106 14.73 -0.40 11.61
CA LEU A 106 13.72 -1.27 12.18
C LEU A 106 12.90 -1.92 11.07
N GLN A 107 12.94 -3.24 11.01
CA GLN A 107 12.11 -4.01 10.09
C GLN A 107 10.77 -4.30 10.72
N VAL A 108 9.74 -4.25 9.91
CA VAL A 108 8.37 -4.50 10.35
C VAL A 108 7.65 -5.37 9.33
N ILE A 109 6.61 -6.04 9.80
CA ILE A 109 5.65 -6.71 8.93
C ILE A 109 4.46 -5.79 8.80
N LEU A 110 4.12 -5.43 7.58
CA LEU A 110 2.88 -4.70 7.28
C LEU A 110 1.91 -5.71 6.72
N GLU A 111 0.78 -5.89 7.37
CA GLU A 111 -0.19 -6.88 6.92
C GLU A 111 -1.61 -6.36 7.00
N LEU A 112 -2.50 -7.00 6.26
CA LEU A 112 -3.91 -6.65 6.27
C LEU A 112 -4.58 -7.15 7.55
N VAL A 113 -5.50 -6.35 8.04
CA VAL A 113 -6.30 -6.72 9.21
C VAL A 113 -7.37 -7.73 8.84
#